data_7c13bf4fe3a4c10d13182587289b46fa
#
_entry.id   7c13bf4fe3a4c10d13182587289b46fa
#
_cell.length_a   1.000
_cell.length_b   1.000
_cell.length_c   1.000
_cell.angle_alpha   90.00
_cell.angle_beta   90.00
_cell.angle_gamma   90.00
#
_symmetry.space_group_name_H-M   'P 1'
#
loop_
_entity.id
_entity.type
_entity.pdbx_description
1 polymer ?
#
loop_
_entity_poly.entity_id
_entity_poly.type
_entity_poly.pdbx_seq_one_letter_code
_entity_poly.pdbx_strand_id
1 'polypeptide(L)'
;KNEALTSEKALPKNPEKGEANQKKTNEDSNPQSKDDFEGIVIGKNLKVGMSLQKVIKILGTPKSLKVKRGIEPKLDSMSIEYLDHGITIHVLNGKKRIETMEVSQQFKGEFAKGVKIGEKVSVLIDKLGIPQSIDPSIARYPEKGIHFTLKKNYLVGAHVFKK
;
A
#
# COMPACT_ATOMS: atom_id res chain seq x y z
N LYS A 1 -20.13 57.22 64.16
CA LYS A 1 -19.24 56.75 65.26
C LYS A 1 -18.66 55.43 64.82
N ASN A 2 -17.47 55.62 64.42
CA ASN A 2 -16.27 54.93 64.86
C ASN A 2 -16.11 53.54 64.27
N GLU A 3 -15.17 53.50 63.48
CA GLU A 3 -13.69 53.31 63.54
C GLU A 3 -13.39 51.84 63.38
N ALA A 4 -12.71 51.52 62.30
CA ALA A 4 -11.28 51.61 62.08
C ALA A 4 -10.55 50.34 62.51
N LEU A 5 -9.71 49.90 61.67
CA LEU A 5 -8.30 49.54 61.72
C LEU A 5 -8.06 48.18 61.21
N THR A 6 -7.48 48.18 60.03
CA THR A 6 -6.03 47.95 59.75
C THR A 6 -5.41 46.75 60.39
N SER A 7 -4.89 45.90 59.52
CA SER A 7 -3.53 45.40 59.56
C SER A 7 -3.47 44.29 58.52
N GLU A 8 -2.90 44.45 57.40
CA GLU A 8 -1.47 44.43 57.09
C GLU A 8 -0.72 43.29 57.75
N LYS A 9 -0.16 42.56 56.89
CA LYS A 9 1.10 41.80 56.95
C LYS A 9 0.91 40.38 56.48
N ALA A 10 1.52 40.00 55.52
CA ALA A 10 2.84 39.94 54.95
C ALA A 10 3.09 38.53 54.49
N LEU A 11 3.50 38.40 53.28
CA LEU A 11 4.24 37.24 52.78
C LEU A 11 5.43 36.90 53.68
N PRO A 12 5.78 35.65 53.75
CA PRO A 12 7.11 35.31 53.35
C PRO A 12 7.18 34.10 52.44
N LYS A 13 7.82 34.32 51.32
CA LYS A 13 9.07 33.65 50.90
C LYS A 13 9.04 32.14 50.83
N ASN A 14 9.10 31.71 49.56
CA ASN A 14 9.73 30.50 49.13
C ASN A 14 11.06 30.24 49.89
N PRO A 15 11.40 28.96 50.14
CA PRO A 15 12.46 28.41 49.38
C PRO A 15 12.27 26.93 49.01
N GLU A 16 12.58 26.66 47.73
CA GLU A 16 13.57 25.72 47.27
C GLU A 16 13.43 24.21 47.52
N LYS A 17 13.51 23.53 46.37
CA LYS A 17 14.03 22.19 46.17
C LYS A 17 13.11 21.01 46.46
N GLY A 18 12.53 20.56 45.44
CA GLY A 18 12.03 19.21 45.25
C GLY A 18 12.19 18.83 43.81
N GLU A 19 13.17 18.05 43.58
CA GLU A 19 13.62 17.56 42.26
C GLU A 19 12.48 17.07 41.42
N ALA A 20 12.38 17.66 40.24
CA ALA A 20 11.57 17.18 39.14
C ALA A 20 12.08 15.79 38.71
N ASN A 21 11.37 14.78 39.13
CA ASN A 21 11.56 13.45 38.57
C ASN A 21 10.92 13.45 37.20
N GLN A 22 11.73 13.80 36.20
CA GLN A 22 11.42 13.60 34.78
C GLN A 22 11.34 12.11 34.54
N LYS A 23 10.12 11.60 34.60
CA LYS A 23 9.79 10.33 34.03
C LYS A 23 9.91 10.49 32.51
N LYS A 24 11.08 10.12 31.99
CA LYS A 24 11.27 9.91 30.56
C LYS A 24 10.25 8.89 30.09
N THR A 25 9.23 9.36 29.46
CA THR A 25 8.47 8.55 28.53
C THR A 25 9.43 8.24 27.41
N ASN A 26 9.90 7.02 27.36
CA ASN A 26 10.54 6.48 26.20
C ASN A 26 9.47 6.49 25.09
N GLU A 27 9.50 7.53 24.28
CA GLU A 27 9.00 7.40 22.93
C GLU A 27 9.87 6.31 22.30
N ASP A 28 9.27 5.14 22.14
CA ASP A 28 9.74 4.16 21.19
C ASP A 28 9.68 4.83 19.80
N SER A 29 10.70 5.58 19.51
CA SER A 29 11.07 5.92 18.17
C SER A 29 11.54 4.61 17.55
N ASN A 30 10.55 3.82 17.09
CA ASN A 30 10.78 2.80 16.10
C ASN A 30 11.54 3.49 14.95
N PRO A 31 12.78 3.10 14.65
CA PRO A 31 13.46 3.63 13.49
C PRO A 31 12.63 3.20 12.29
N GLN A 32 11.82 4.10 11.78
CA GLN A 32 11.33 3.99 10.44
C GLN A 32 12.58 3.91 9.58
N SER A 33 12.90 2.70 9.16
CA SER A 33 13.77 2.52 8.03
C SER A 33 13.21 3.45 6.95
N LYS A 34 13.98 4.45 6.64
CA LYS A 34 13.82 5.26 5.44
C LYS A 34 14.09 4.35 4.26
N ASP A 35 13.20 3.41 4.00
CA ASP A 35 12.98 2.93 2.67
C ASP A 35 12.30 4.12 1.98
N ASP A 36 13.06 4.83 1.21
CA ASP A 36 12.58 5.87 0.31
C ASP A 36 11.53 5.21 -0.58
N PHE A 37 10.27 5.36 -0.14
CA PHE A 37 9.11 4.77 -0.78
C PHE A 37 8.74 5.64 -1.97
N GLU A 38 9.57 5.64 -3.00
CA GLU A 38 9.35 6.35 -4.26
C GLU A 38 8.46 5.59 -5.24
N GLY A 39 7.51 4.80 -4.75
CA GLY A 39 6.54 4.23 -5.65
C GLY A 39 6.14 2.79 -5.35
N ILE A 40 5.11 2.34 -6.07
CA ILE A 40 4.60 0.98 -5.97
C ILE A 40 5.43 0.08 -6.88
N VAL A 41 5.99 -0.99 -6.32
CA VAL A 41 6.69 -2.04 -7.06
C VAL A 41 5.94 -3.36 -6.86
N ILE A 42 5.24 -3.79 -7.91
CA ILE A 42 4.48 -5.04 -7.89
C ILE A 42 5.43 -6.23 -7.83
N GLY A 43 5.17 -7.13 -6.88
CA GLY A 43 6.02 -8.25 -6.56
C GLY A 43 7.03 -7.98 -5.43
N LYS A 44 7.21 -6.71 -5.03
CA LYS A 44 8.08 -6.31 -3.92
C LYS A 44 7.26 -5.75 -2.75
N ASN A 45 6.80 -4.50 -2.84
CA ASN A 45 6.03 -3.86 -1.79
C ASN A 45 4.52 -4.03 -1.91
N LEU A 46 4.01 -4.39 -3.09
CA LEU A 46 2.64 -4.80 -3.33
C LEU A 46 2.64 -6.14 -4.06
N LYS A 47 2.11 -7.19 -3.44
CA LYS A 47 2.16 -8.56 -3.98
C LYS A 47 0.93 -9.39 -3.61
N VAL A 48 0.64 -10.39 -4.43
CA VAL A 48 -0.37 -11.42 -4.16
C VAL A 48 -0.09 -12.12 -2.84
N GLY A 49 -1.13 -12.45 -2.08
CA GLY A 49 -1.05 -13.02 -0.74
C GLY A 49 -0.89 -11.98 0.38
N MET A 50 -0.66 -10.72 0.06
CA MET A 50 -0.60 -9.63 1.05
C MET A 50 -1.96 -9.40 1.70
N SER A 51 -1.98 -9.06 3.00
CA SER A 51 -3.22 -8.76 3.71
C SER A 51 -3.82 -7.44 3.24
N LEU A 52 -5.15 -7.35 3.24
CA LEU A 52 -5.85 -6.11 2.87
C LEU A 52 -5.47 -4.91 3.76
N GLN A 53 -5.18 -5.14 5.03
CA GLN A 53 -4.73 -4.08 5.93
C GLN A 53 -3.41 -3.46 5.45
N LYS A 54 -2.47 -4.27 4.97
CA LYS A 54 -1.21 -3.77 4.40
C LYS A 54 -1.45 -3.03 3.10
N VAL A 55 -2.35 -3.54 2.24
CA VAL A 55 -2.73 -2.86 1.00
C VAL A 55 -3.30 -1.48 1.27
N ILE A 56 -4.22 -1.37 2.23
CA ILE A 56 -4.84 -0.08 2.61
C ILE A 56 -3.77 0.89 3.15
N LYS A 57 -2.78 0.40 3.88
CA LYS A 57 -1.66 1.25 4.32
C LYS A 57 -0.82 1.79 3.16
N ILE A 58 -0.68 1.02 2.09
CA ILE A 58 0.12 1.37 0.91
C ILE A 58 -0.68 2.25 -0.06
N LEU A 59 -1.89 1.83 -0.41
CA LEU A 59 -2.71 2.46 -1.45
C LEU A 59 -3.75 3.45 -0.92
N GLY A 60 -3.94 3.49 0.40
CA GLY A 60 -4.99 4.28 1.03
C GLY A 60 -6.35 3.59 1.02
N THR A 61 -7.38 4.36 1.38
CA THR A 61 -8.77 3.87 1.36
C THR A 61 -9.28 3.73 -0.07
N PRO A 62 -9.84 2.58 -0.46
CA PRO A 62 -10.36 2.41 -1.80
C PRO A 62 -11.59 3.27 -2.04
N LYS A 63 -11.74 3.78 -3.27
CA LYS A 63 -12.90 4.58 -3.67
C LYS A 63 -14.08 3.73 -4.12
N SER A 64 -13.85 2.52 -4.56
CA SER A 64 -14.87 1.62 -5.06
C SER A 64 -14.59 0.18 -4.63
N LEU A 65 -15.66 -0.49 -4.28
CA LEU A 65 -15.66 -1.89 -3.89
C LEU A 65 -16.88 -2.56 -4.54
N LYS A 66 -16.63 -3.63 -5.29
CA LYS A 66 -17.67 -4.41 -5.97
C LYS A 66 -17.65 -5.85 -5.48
N VAL A 67 -18.81 -6.37 -5.14
CA VAL A 67 -18.98 -7.77 -4.75
C VAL A 67 -19.57 -8.55 -5.92
N LYS A 68 -18.91 -9.62 -6.32
CA LYS A 68 -19.41 -10.58 -7.30
C LYS A 68 -19.81 -11.85 -6.57
N ARG A 69 -21.10 -12.20 -6.65
CA ARG A 69 -21.62 -13.43 -6.08
C ARG A 69 -21.22 -14.63 -6.91
N GLY A 70 -20.69 -15.65 -6.24
CA GLY A 70 -20.43 -16.96 -6.83
C GLY A 70 -21.65 -17.86 -6.77
N ILE A 71 -21.52 -19.07 -7.31
CA ILE A 71 -22.55 -20.12 -7.23
C ILE A 71 -22.74 -20.53 -5.75
N GLU A 72 -21.66 -20.53 -4.99
CA GLU A 72 -21.67 -20.77 -3.55
C GLU A 72 -21.05 -19.58 -2.83
N PRO A 73 -21.45 -19.25 -1.59
CA PRO A 73 -20.92 -18.10 -0.84
C PRO A 73 -19.40 -18.09 -0.71
N LYS A 74 -18.75 -19.24 -0.63
CA LYS A 74 -17.27 -19.35 -0.58
C LYS A 74 -16.57 -18.88 -1.85
N LEU A 75 -17.31 -18.84 -2.98
CA LEU A 75 -16.83 -18.36 -4.28
C LEU A 75 -17.19 -16.88 -4.53
N ASP A 76 -17.88 -16.24 -3.60
CA ASP A 76 -18.06 -14.79 -3.67
C ASP A 76 -16.69 -14.13 -3.72
N SER A 77 -16.56 -13.15 -4.57
CA SER A 77 -15.32 -12.37 -4.70
C SER A 77 -15.59 -10.90 -4.53
N MET A 78 -14.58 -10.19 -4.13
CA MET A 78 -14.62 -8.76 -3.95
C MET A 78 -13.52 -8.11 -4.79
N SER A 79 -13.91 -7.15 -5.62
CA SER A 79 -12.99 -6.31 -6.40
C SER A 79 -12.87 -4.96 -5.72
N ILE A 80 -11.66 -4.58 -5.40
CA ILE A 80 -11.31 -3.32 -4.74
C ILE A 80 -10.56 -2.48 -5.76
N GLU A 81 -11.16 -1.36 -6.17
CA GLU A 81 -10.64 -0.52 -7.24
C GLU A 81 -9.88 0.68 -6.67
N TYR A 82 -8.63 0.79 -7.06
CA TYR A 82 -7.76 1.94 -6.82
C TYR A 82 -7.48 2.62 -8.16
N LEU A 83 -8.49 3.30 -8.70
CA LEU A 83 -8.44 3.88 -10.05
C LEU A 83 -7.30 4.89 -10.22
N ASP A 84 -7.03 5.70 -9.19
CA ASP A 84 -5.94 6.69 -9.22
C ASP A 84 -4.55 6.04 -9.35
N HIS A 85 -4.42 4.80 -8.90
CA HIS A 85 -3.19 4.01 -9.01
C HIS A 85 -3.20 3.06 -10.20
N GLY A 86 -4.32 2.91 -10.90
CA GLY A 86 -4.47 1.95 -11.99
C GLY A 86 -4.39 0.49 -11.52
N ILE A 87 -4.86 0.20 -10.31
CA ILE A 87 -4.80 -1.13 -9.69
C ILE A 87 -6.21 -1.56 -9.27
N THR A 88 -6.57 -2.79 -9.60
CA THR A 88 -7.75 -3.49 -9.08
C THR A 88 -7.30 -4.75 -8.36
N ILE A 89 -7.76 -4.93 -7.14
CA ILE A 89 -7.41 -6.06 -6.29
C ILE A 89 -8.62 -6.97 -6.15
N HIS A 90 -8.42 -8.26 -6.34
CA HIS A 90 -9.44 -9.29 -6.18
C HIS A 90 -9.16 -10.12 -4.93
N VAL A 91 -10.20 -10.31 -4.11
CA VAL A 91 -10.17 -11.05 -2.86
C VAL A 91 -11.34 -12.03 -2.84
N LEU A 92 -11.12 -13.28 -2.47
CA LEU A 92 -12.18 -14.24 -2.25
C LEU A 92 -12.86 -14.01 -0.90
N ASN A 93 -14.15 -14.38 -0.81
CA ASN A 93 -14.92 -14.29 0.42
C ASN A 93 -14.23 -15.02 1.58
N GLY A 94 -14.21 -14.40 2.75
CA GLY A 94 -13.55 -14.93 3.94
C GLY A 94 -12.03 -14.86 3.94
N LYS A 95 -11.41 -14.59 2.80
CA LYS A 95 -9.97 -14.35 2.71
C LYS A 95 -9.68 -12.85 2.77
N LYS A 96 -8.85 -12.46 3.72
CA LYS A 96 -8.43 -11.04 3.88
C LYS A 96 -7.08 -10.80 3.21
N ARG A 97 -6.85 -11.45 2.08
CA ARG A 97 -5.58 -11.43 1.33
C ARG A 97 -5.84 -11.30 -0.16
N ILE A 98 -4.91 -10.66 -0.85
CA ILE A 98 -4.94 -10.53 -2.31
C ILE A 98 -4.86 -11.91 -2.95
N GLU A 99 -5.82 -12.25 -3.80
CA GLU A 99 -5.78 -13.44 -4.66
C GLU A 99 -5.15 -13.11 -6.02
N THR A 100 -5.63 -12.05 -6.66
CA THR A 100 -5.09 -11.55 -7.91
C THR A 100 -5.12 -10.04 -7.95
N MET A 101 -4.35 -9.45 -8.85
CA MET A 101 -4.38 -8.01 -9.14
C MET A 101 -4.44 -7.78 -10.64
N GLU A 102 -5.20 -6.78 -11.04
CA GLU A 102 -5.18 -6.24 -12.39
C GLU A 102 -4.56 -4.85 -12.39
N VAL A 103 -3.74 -4.60 -13.38
CA VAL A 103 -3.03 -3.34 -13.55
C VAL A 103 -3.41 -2.74 -14.89
N SER A 104 -3.82 -1.49 -14.88
CA SER A 104 -4.26 -0.75 -16.07
C SER A 104 -3.19 0.22 -16.56
N GLN A 105 -3.50 0.92 -17.66
CA GLN A 105 -2.61 1.93 -18.24
C GLN A 105 -2.29 3.11 -17.32
N GLN A 106 -3.14 3.39 -16.31
CA GLN A 106 -2.90 4.46 -15.37
C GLN A 106 -1.82 4.16 -14.33
N PHE A 107 -1.37 2.91 -14.22
CA PHE A 107 -0.34 2.52 -13.27
C PHE A 107 0.99 3.22 -13.57
N LYS A 108 1.53 3.93 -12.58
CA LYS A 108 2.78 4.69 -12.68
C LYS A 108 3.97 4.04 -11.98
N GLY A 109 3.72 2.93 -11.25
CA GLY A 109 4.77 2.19 -10.56
C GLY A 109 5.53 1.25 -11.48
N GLU A 110 6.21 0.30 -10.86
CA GLU A 110 7.06 -0.66 -11.55
C GLU A 110 6.66 -2.10 -11.21
N PHE A 111 7.06 -3.01 -12.07
CA PHE A 111 7.11 -4.44 -11.81
C PHE A 111 8.54 -4.87 -11.50
N ALA A 112 8.74 -6.16 -11.25
CA ALA A 112 10.07 -6.72 -11.04
C ALA A 112 11.05 -6.30 -12.17
N LYS A 113 12.31 -6.07 -11.79
CA LYS A 113 13.39 -5.60 -12.68
C LYS A 113 13.10 -4.28 -13.39
N GLY A 114 12.26 -3.43 -12.79
CA GLY A 114 11.95 -2.09 -13.30
C GLY A 114 11.13 -2.07 -14.58
N VAL A 115 10.34 -3.11 -14.85
CA VAL A 115 9.39 -3.12 -15.98
C VAL A 115 8.26 -2.13 -15.70
N LYS A 116 7.87 -1.35 -16.70
CA LYS A 116 6.82 -0.32 -16.59
C LYS A 116 5.75 -0.48 -17.66
N ILE A 117 4.53 -0.08 -17.33
CA ILE A 117 3.46 0.09 -18.32
C ILE A 117 3.88 1.16 -19.33
N GLY A 118 3.61 0.93 -20.60
CA GLY A 118 4.00 1.81 -21.71
C GLY A 118 5.33 1.45 -22.38
N GLU A 119 6.10 0.53 -21.80
CA GLU A 119 7.34 0.02 -22.45
C GLU A 119 7.02 -0.89 -23.62
N LYS A 120 7.97 -1.01 -24.55
CA LYS A 120 7.89 -1.95 -25.66
C LYS A 120 8.09 -3.39 -25.18
N VAL A 121 7.50 -4.33 -25.88
CA VAL A 121 7.69 -5.78 -25.65
C VAL A 121 9.18 -6.17 -25.68
N SER A 122 9.98 -5.58 -26.56
CA SER A 122 11.42 -5.85 -26.61
C SER A 122 12.11 -5.53 -25.28
N VAL A 123 11.76 -4.41 -24.64
CA VAL A 123 12.29 -4.03 -23.33
C VAL A 123 11.83 -4.99 -22.24
N LEU A 124 10.57 -5.46 -22.31
CA LEU A 124 10.06 -6.49 -21.40
C LEU A 124 10.90 -7.78 -21.50
N ILE A 125 11.16 -8.23 -22.70
CA ILE A 125 11.97 -9.44 -22.96
C ILE A 125 13.40 -9.26 -22.46
N ASP A 126 14.02 -8.11 -22.70
CA ASP A 126 15.37 -7.80 -22.21
C ASP A 126 15.44 -7.86 -20.68
N LYS A 127 14.41 -7.36 -19.99
CA LYS A 127 14.37 -7.30 -18.52
C LYS A 127 13.96 -8.63 -17.87
N LEU A 128 12.95 -9.32 -18.38
CA LEU A 128 12.38 -10.51 -17.76
C LEU A 128 12.76 -11.83 -18.44
N GLY A 129 13.34 -11.78 -19.62
CA GLY A 129 13.59 -12.95 -20.46
C GLY A 129 12.41 -13.29 -21.36
N ILE A 130 12.57 -14.36 -22.13
CA ILE A 130 11.56 -14.83 -23.08
C ILE A 130 10.32 -15.32 -22.33
N PRO A 131 9.10 -14.85 -22.66
CA PRO A 131 7.88 -15.36 -22.08
C PRO A 131 7.61 -16.82 -22.48
N GLN A 132 6.85 -17.56 -21.67
CA GLN A 132 6.42 -18.92 -22.02
C GLN A 132 5.58 -18.94 -23.29
N SER A 133 4.75 -17.94 -23.49
CA SER A 133 4.02 -17.70 -24.72
C SER A 133 3.78 -16.21 -24.93
N ILE A 134 3.70 -15.82 -26.20
CA ILE A 134 3.42 -14.45 -26.59
C ILE A 134 2.53 -14.44 -27.84
N ASP A 135 1.55 -13.56 -27.83
CA ASP A 135 0.73 -13.22 -28.99
C ASP A 135 0.55 -11.68 -29.05
N PRO A 136 -0.11 -11.11 -30.06
CA PRO A 136 -0.23 -9.65 -30.19
C PRO A 136 -0.93 -8.95 -29.02
N SER A 137 -1.66 -9.70 -28.17
CA SER A 137 -2.46 -9.15 -27.08
C SER A 137 -1.91 -9.45 -25.69
N ILE A 138 -1.04 -10.47 -25.54
CA ILE A 138 -0.60 -10.93 -24.23
C ILE A 138 0.78 -11.61 -24.27
N ALA A 139 1.60 -11.32 -23.27
CA ALA A 139 2.85 -12.04 -22.97
C ALA A 139 2.71 -12.75 -21.62
N ARG A 140 2.90 -14.06 -21.59
CA ARG A 140 2.63 -14.90 -20.40
C ARG A 140 3.92 -15.35 -19.74
N TYR A 141 4.02 -15.02 -18.45
CA TYR A 141 5.10 -15.45 -17.55
C TYR A 141 4.50 -16.19 -16.33
N PRO A 142 3.90 -17.38 -16.49
CA PRO A 142 3.21 -18.07 -15.42
C PRO A 142 4.12 -18.41 -14.23
N GLU A 143 5.37 -18.75 -14.48
CA GLU A 143 6.35 -19.01 -13.43
C GLU A 143 6.70 -17.77 -12.58
N LYS A 144 6.47 -16.59 -13.14
CA LYS A 144 6.61 -15.31 -12.44
C LYS A 144 5.29 -14.83 -11.82
N GLY A 145 4.17 -15.55 -12.08
CA GLY A 145 2.86 -15.19 -11.59
C GLY A 145 2.29 -13.91 -12.22
N ILE A 146 2.63 -13.65 -13.49
CA ILE A 146 2.20 -12.45 -14.20
C ILE A 146 2.00 -12.68 -15.69
N HIS A 147 0.97 -12.04 -16.22
CA HIS A 147 0.74 -11.89 -17.66
C HIS A 147 0.64 -10.39 -17.97
N PHE A 148 1.31 -9.96 -19.03
CA PHE A 148 1.24 -8.59 -19.51
C PHE A 148 0.27 -8.49 -20.68
N THR A 149 -0.61 -7.52 -20.64
CA THR A 149 -1.50 -7.16 -21.74
C THR A 149 -0.76 -6.24 -22.70
N LEU A 150 -0.83 -6.55 -23.98
CA LEU A 150 -0.14 -5.86 -25.04
C LEU A 150 -1.12 -5.17 -25.98
N LYS A 151 -0.70 -4.04 -26.53
CA LYS A 151 -1.37 -3.35 -27.63
C LYS A 151 -0.32 -2.67 -28.50
N LYS A 152 -0.30 -2.99 -29.78
CA LYS A 152 0.67 -2.44 -30.73
C LYS A 152 2.13 -2.57 -30.24
N ASN A 153 2.47 -3.73 -29.69
CA ASN A 153 3.80 -4.03 -29.11
C ASN A 153 4.20 -3.21 -27.87
N TYR A 154 3.24 -2.58 -27.18
CA TYR A 154 3.46 -1.88 -25.93
C TYR A 154 2.68 -2.56 -24.79
N LEU A 155 3.25 -2.50 -23.59
CA LEU A 155 2.60 -2.95 -22.37
C LEU A 155 1.51 -1.95 -21.99
N VAL A 156 0.27 -2.43 -21.93
CA VAL A 156 -0.90 -1.60 -21.57
C VAL A 156 -1.58 -2.05 -20.28
N GLY A 157 -1.17 -3.18 -19.73
CA GLY A 157 -1.73 -3.71 -18.50
C GLY A 157 -1.02 -4.96 -18.04
N ALA A 158 -1.44 -5.49 -16.91
CA ALA A 158 -0.94 -6.75 -16.39
C ALA A 158 -1.99 -7.45 -15.53
N HIS A 159 -1.91 -8.76 -15.45
CA HIS A 159 -2.64 -9.61 -14.53
C HIS A 159 -1.65 -10.37 -13.66
N VAL A 160 -1.73 -10.17 -12.34
CA VAL A 160 -0.82 -10.75 -11.35
C VAL A 160 -1.58 -11.77 -10.50
N PHE A 161 -1.04 -12.96 -10.38
CA PHE A 161 -1.69 -14.07 -9.71
C PHE A 161 -0.69 -14.89 -8.89
N LYS A 162 -1.22 -15.80 -8.07
CA LYS A 162 -0.39 -16.72 -7.29
C LYS A 162 0.24 -17.77 -8.21
N LYS A 163 1.53 -18.00 -8.02
CA LYS A 163 2.24 -19.12 -8.65
C LYS A 163 1.75 -20.46 -8.10
#